data_6fcae8b589a029d539d5bae264bc8e42
#
_entry.id   6fcae8b589a029d539d5bae264bc8e42
#
_cell.length_a   1.000
_cell.length_b   1.000
_cell.length_c   1.000
_cell.angle_alpha   90.00
_cell.angle_beta   90.00
_cell.angle_gamma   90.00
#
_symmetry.space_group_name_H-M   'P 1'
#
loop_
_entity.id
_entity.type
_entity.pdbx_description
1 polymer ?
#
loop_
_entity_poly.entity_id
_entity_poly.type
_entity_poly.pdbx_seq_one_letter_code
_entity_poly.pdbx_strand_id
1 'polypeptide(L)'
;MRSAAATEREIESDKQAEITGRMNEAVGQADLSGIDAITELRKLSFTDLNFEVRTGEAFMRGLETPLGDKTPPLTSVPRGVLGDVKRVMSKVLAVNRNMEDDGSKASNRFFVESAGCQFRVQKINAIRGESFTLRRTMQPQRLINIAGMAQMVRHCLWLIGNECSTGRMILIAGKTSQGKSATGFSILQEYLINLGNIGVSVEDPVEILMPEWYGKNRIGRLYQKQVIDDDMASAMRDAVRETPRWIMIGEIRDAQSAQLAINACINGHVVITTTHAGDTLEAVNRVLSLASNGNLNSQQAQTFAMGIACVIHQTLLQNPDGIGKYVKQECLFFGSEDAGPRDMIATGKVAQLRSIVERQNSLIENGKLPTKFKDMV
;
A
#
# COMPACT_ATOMS: atom_id res chain seq x y z
N MET A 1 37.31 -5.59 29.44
CA MET A 1 35.99 -5.56 28.74
C MET A 1 35.17 -4.27 28.94
N ARG A 2 35.15 -3.63 30.11
CA ARG A 2 34.42 -2.35 30.30
C ARG A 2 35.05 -1.11 29.61
N SER A 3 36.37 -1.12 29.34
CA SER A 3 37.06 -0.02 28.67
C SER A 3 36.81 0.10 27.17
N ALA A 4 36.70 -1.04 26.45
CA ALA A 4 36.46 -1.03 24.99
C ALA A 4 35.05 -0.50 24.64
N ALA A 5 34.02 -0.92 25.38
CA ALA A 5 32.64 -0.48 25.17
C ALA A 5 32.42 1.02 25.50
N ALA A 6 33.22 1.58 26.40
CA ALA A 6 33.19 3.02 26.69
C ALA A 6 33.84 3.84 25.55
N THR A 7 34.94 3.35 25.00
CA THR A 7 35.65 3.98 23.89
C THR A 7 34.83 3.92 22.58
N GLU A 8 34.14 2.81 22.33
CA GLU A 8 33.24 2.71 21.18
C GLU A 8 32.05 3.66 21.27
N ARG A 9 31.47 3.86 22.46
CA ARG A 9 30.38 4.82 22.67
C ARG A 9 30.84 6.28 22.52
N GLU A 10 32.06 6.61 22.94
CA GLU A 10 32.66 7.95 22.72
C GLU A 10 32.93 8.20 21.24
N ILE A 11 33.52 7.27 20.53
CA ILE A 11 33.73 7.35 19.07
C ILE A 11 32.41 7.49 18.31
N GLU A 12 31.39 6.82 18.78
CA GLU A 12 30.06 6.85 18.20
C GLU A 12 29.34 8.19 18.46
N SER A 13 29.51 8.75 19.66
CA SER A 13 29.04 10.09 20.03
C SER A 13 29.71 11.18 19.20
N ASP A 14 31.02 11.06 18.99
CA ASP A 14 31.78 12.02 18.19
C ASP A 14 31.43 11.96 16.71
N LYS A 15 31.23 10.78 16.13
CA LYS A 15 30.73 10.63 14.76
C LYS A 15 29.32 11.21 14.59
N GLN A 16 28.45 11.00 15.58
CA GLN A 16 27.11 11.56 15.57
C GLN A 16 27.15 13.10 15.67
N ALA A 17 28.03 13.65 16.47
CA ALA A 17 28.27 15.09 16.60
C ALA A 17 28.84 15.69 15.30
N GLU A 18 29.76 14.97 14.62
CA GLU A 18 30.34 15.40 13.35
C GLU A 18 29.30 15.39 12.22
N ILE A 19 28.49 14.32 12.10
CA ILE A 19 27.38 14.26 11.14
C ILE A 19 26.38 15.39 11.40
N THR A 20 26.06 15.64 12.67
CA THR A 20 25.15 16.72 13.08
C THR A 20 25.77 18.12 12.78
N GLY A 21 27.07 18.28 12.94
CA GLY A 21 27.79 19.52 12.60
C GLY A 21 27.74 19.79 11.09
N ARG A 22 28.06 18.80 10.27
CA ARG A 22 28.03 18.91 8.79
C ARG A 22 26.62 19.19 8.24
N MET A 23 25.59 18.62 8.87
CA MET A 23 24.18 18.94 8.51
C MET A 23 23.84 20.42 8.77
N ASN A 24 24.44 21.06 9.76
CA ASN A 24 24.20 22.49 10.02
C ASN A 24 24.83 23.40 8.96
N GLU A 25 25.93 22.98 8.35
CA GLU A 25 26.65 23.76 7.33
C GLU A 25 26.07 23.57 5.93
N ALA A 26 25.43 22.40 5.63
CA ALA A 26 24.96 22.05 4.30
C ALA A 26 23.57 22.62 3.92
N VAL A 27 22.93 23.38 4.82
CA VAL A 27 21.64 24.03 4.52
C VAL A 27 21.86 25.23 3.60
N GLY A 28 21.89 24.97 2.31
CA GLY A 28 21.94 26.03 1.29
C GLY A 28 20.74 26.98 1.42
N GLN A 29 20.97 28.26 1.17
CA GLN A 29 19.99 29.33 1.21
C GLN A 29 19.05 29.23 -0.02
N ALA A 30 18.07 28.31 0.02
CA ALA A 30 16.92 28.43 -0.86
C ALA A 30 15.90 29.39 -0.20
N ASP A 31 15.31 30.27 -0.98
CA ASP A 31 14.22 31.11 -0.47
C ASP A 31 12.95 30.24 -0.30
N LEU A 32 12.80 29.71 0.89
CA LEU A 32 11.67 28.89 1.31
C LEU A 32 10.88 29.56 2.42
N SER A 33 10.80 30.89 2.42
CA SER A 33 10.29 31.71 3.52
C SER A 33 8.92 31.25 4.06
N GLY A 34 8.02 30.78 3.21
CA GLY A 34 6.73 30.22 3.64
C GLY A 34 6.84 28.85 4.28
N ILE A 35 7.85 28.04 3.93
CA ILE A 35 8.06 26.67 4.44
C ILE A 35 8.91 26.70 5.72
N ASP A 36 9.85 27.64 5.84
CA ASP A 36 10.68 27.79 7.02
C ASP A 36 9.89 28.14 8.30
N ALA A 37 8.68 28.67 8.14
CA ALA A 37 7.78 28.91 9.27
C ALA A 37 7.14 27.63 9.83
N ILE A 38 7.19 26.49 9.09
CA ILE A 38 6.62 25.21 9.49
C ILE A 38 7.63 24.49 10.40
N THR A 39 7.24 24.22 11.64
CA THR A 39 8.10 23.62 12.67
C THR A 39 7.98 22.10 12.77
N GLU A 40 7.11 21.45 12.01
CA GLU A 40 6.84 20.02 12.08
C GLU A 40 6.91 19.37 10.70
N LEU A 41 7.81 18.40 10.53
CA LEU A 41 8.02 17.66 9.27
C LEU A 41 6.73 17.02 8.73
N ARG A 42 5.85 16.54 9.62
CA ARG A 42 4.58 15.90 9.22
C ARG A 42 3.62 16.83 8.46
N LYS A 43 3.75 18.14 8.64
CA LYS A 43 2.89 19.14 7.98
C LYS A 43 3.34 19.48 6.56
N LEU A 44 4.58 19.15 6.20
CA LEU A 44 5.08 19.35 4.86
C LEU A 44 4.49 18.33 3.88
N SER A 45 4.22 18.76 2.65
CA SER A 45 3.95 17.90 1.50
C SER A 45 5.26 17.64 0.76
N PHE A 46 5.76 16.40 0.80
CA PHE A 46 6.95 15.97 0.05
C PHE A 46 6.88 14.46 -0.18
N THR A 47 7.64 13.97 -1.15
CA THR A 47 7.64 12.55 -1.52
C THR A 47 8.81 11.78 -0.92
N ASP A 48 10.00 12.33 -1.01
CA ASP A 48 11.21 11.65 -0.56
C ASP A 48 12.12 12.60 0.25
N LEU A 49 12.79 12.05 1.25
CA LEU A 49 13.88 12.65 1.98
C LEU A 49 15.14 11.83 1.69
N ASN A 50 16.21 12.48 1.28
CA ASN A 50 17.48 11.83 0.97
C ASN A 50 18.58 12.41 1.85
N PHE A 51 19.54 11.57 2.24
CA PHE A 51 20.74 12.08 2.91
C PHE A 51 21.97 11.22 2.64
N GLU A 52 23.13 11.84 2.71
CA GLU A 52 24.45 11.22 2.59
C GLU A 52 25.11 11.10 3.97
N VAL A 53 25.58 9.91 4.32
CA VAL A 53 26.20 9.68 5.64
C VAL A 53 27.52 10.44 5.77
N ARG A 54 28.32 10.46 4.70
CA ARG A 54 29.67 11.06 4.70
C ARG A 54 29.65 12.59 4.86
N THR A 55 28.75 13.27 4.16
CA THR A 55 28.65 14.74 4.15
C THR A 55 27.69 15.27 5.21
N GLY A 56 26.75 14.46 5.65
CA GLY A 56 25.61 14.87 6.46
C GLY A 56 24.59 15.72 5.70
N GLU A 57 24.75 15.86 4.39
CA GLU A 57 23.80 16.60 3.55
C GLU A 57 22.48 15.89 3.45
N ALA A 58 21.38 16.65 3.55
CA ALA A 58 20.04 16.15 3.34
C ALA A 58 19.24 17.06 2.40
N PHE A 59 18.41 16.45 1.57
CA PHE A 59 17.58 17.16 0.62
C PHE A 59 16.23 16.46 0.42
N MET A 60 15.23 17.24 0.05
CA MET A 60 13.87 16.78 -0.18
C MET A 60 13.55 16.73 -1.66
N ARG A 61 12.68 15.83 -2.04
CA ARG A 61 12.14 15.70 -3.38
C ARG A 61 10.61 15.81 -3.32
N GLY A 62 10.02 16.49 -4.33
CA GLY A 62 8.58 16.69 -4.40
C GLY A 62 8.02 17.52 -3.25
N LEU A 63 8.82 18.45 -2.71
CA LEU A 63 8.37 19.41 -1.73
C LEU A 63 7.42 20.40 -2.40
N GLU A 64 6.34 20.72 -1.73
CA GLU A 64 5.35 21.72 -2.17
C GLU A 64 5.33 22.90 -1.19
N THR A 65 5.11 24.11 -1.71
CA THR A 65 4.90 25.29 -0.85
C THR A 65 3.53 25.19 -0.16
N PRO A 66 3.27 25.95 0.91
CA PRO A 66 1.94 26.02 1.53
C PRO A 66 0.82 26.45 0.57
N LEU A 67 1.15 27.12 -0.53
CA LEU A 67 0.22 27.52 -1.59
C LEU A 67 0.02 26.42 -2.66
N GLY A 68 0.69 25.27 -2.53
CA GLY A 68 0.60 24.15 -3.46
C GLY A 68 1.56 24.23 -4.65
N ASP A 69 2.40 25.26 -4.73
CA ASP A 69 3.42 25.38 -5.79
C ASP A 69 4.52 24.35 -5.59
N LYS A 70 4.96 23.74 -6.69
CA LYS A 70 6.06 22.78 -6.66
C LYS A 70 7.40 23.49 -6.61
N THR A 71 8.23 23.08 -5.66
CA THR A 71 9.63 23.49 -5.61
C THR A 71 10.47 22.76 -6.66
N PRO A 72 11.75 23.13 -6.87
CA PRO A 72 12.68 22.37 -7.68
C PRO A 72 12.70 20.86 -7.31
N PRO A 73 13.02 19.96 -8.26
CA PRO A 73 13.01 18.52 -8.03
C PRO A 73 13.85 18.06 -6.82
N LEU A 74 14.93 18.76 -6.53
CA LEU A 74 15.75 18.60 -5.31
C LEU A 74 15.81 19.93 -4.60
N THR A 75 15.45 19.95 -3.33
CA THR A 75 15.35 21.14 -2.52
C THR A 75 16.04 20.90 -1.17
N SER A 76 16.81 21.87 -0.70
CA SER A 76 17.39 21.81 0.65
C SER A 76 16.30 21.68 1.71
N VAL A 77 16.64 21.04 2.82
CA VAL A 77 15.72 20.90 3.96
C VAL A 77 15.38 22.27 4.53
N PRO A 78 14.09 22.64 4.64
CA PRO A 78 13.67 23.89 5.26
C PRO A 78 14.16 24.00 6.70
N ARG A 79 14.60 25.20 7.12
CA ARG A 79 15.15 25.44 8.47
C ARG A 79 14.18 25.05 9.58
N GLY A 80 12.89 25.32 9.41
CA GLY A 80 11.86 25.03 10.40
C GLY A 80 11.70 23.55 10.76
N VAL A 81 12.12 22.63 9.88
CA VAL A 81 12.01 21.16 10.09
C VAL A 81 13.35 20.46 10.22
N LEU A 82 14.46 21.19 10.26
CA LEU A 82 15.79 20.61 10.31
C LEU A 82 16.00 19.71 11.55
N GLY A 83 15.44 20.07 12.69
CA GLY A 83 15.48 19.26 13.91
C GLY A 83 14.76 17.92 13.76
N ASP A 84 13.63 17.90 13.06
CA ASP A 84 12.88 16.69 12.74
C ASP A 84 13.67 15.78 11.80
N VAL A 85 14.25 16.35 10.74
CA VAL A 85 15.07 15.61 9.78
C VAL A 85 16.28 14.97 10.46
N LYS A 86 16.96 15.68 11.36
CA LYS A 86 18.06 15.11 12.16
C LYS A 86 17.61 13.91 13.00
N ARG A 87 16.44 13.99 13.65
CA ARG A 87 15.86 12.85 14.40
C ARG A 87 15.57 11.65 13.47
N VAL A 88 15.03 11.90 12.28
CA VAL A 88 14.79 10.85 11.29
C VAL A 88 16.10 10.18 10.88
N MET A 89 17.14 10.97 10.52
CA MET A 89 18.45 10.44 10.12
C MET A 89 19.10 9.61 11.23
N SER A 90 19.12 10.11 12.46
CA SER A 90 19.64 9.37 13.62
C SER A 90 18.92 8.03 13.82
N LYS A 91 17.58 8.02 13.66
CA LYS A 91 16.81 6.79 13.78
C LYS A 91 17.13 5.79 12.65
N VAL A 92 17.27 6.27 11.41
CA VAL A 92 17.66 5.44 10.25
C VAL A 92 19.01 4.78 10.48
N LEU A 93 20.01 5.55 10.91
CA LEU A 93 21.35 5.04 11.18
C LEU A 93 21.35 4.01 12.31
N ALA A 94 20.60 4.24 13.38
CA ALA A 94 20.47 3.30 14.49
C ALA A 94 19.83 1.97 14.05
N VAL A 95 18.75 2.02 13.27
CA VAL A 95 18.10 0.80 12.74
C VAL A 95 19.04 0.06 11.80
N ASN A 96 19.73 0.77 10.87
CA ASN A 96 20.67 0.14 9.95
C ASN A 96 21.81 -0.61 10.68
N ARG A 97 22.36 -0.03 11.74
CA ARG A 97 23.40 -0.70 12.55
C ARG A 97 22.88 -1.95 13.24
N ASN A 98 21.73 -1.88 13.89
CA ASN A 98 21.14 -3.04 14.56
C ASN A 98 20.92 -4.22 13.59
N MET A 99 20.53 -3.92 12.33
CA MET A 99 20.36 -4.94 11.28
C MET A 99 21.71 -5.54 10.82
N GLU A 100 22.78 -4.75 10.82
CA GLU A 100 24.14 -5.23 10.48
C GLU A 100 24.71 -6.11 11.60
N ASP A 101 24.47 -5.74 12.86
CA ASP A 101 24.97 -6.46 14.04
C ASP A 101 24.29 -7.83 14.25
N ASP A 102 23.00 -7.97 13.89
CA ASP A 102 22.24 -9.21 14.01
C ASP A 102 22.65 -10.29 12.99
N GLY A 103 23.58 -10.00 12.07
CA GLY A 103 24.06 -10.95 11.07
C GLY A 103 22.97 -11.43 10.09
N SER A 104 21.77 -10.88 10.17
CA SER A 104 20.78 -11.04 9.11
C SER A 104 21.36 -10.39 7.85
N LYS A 105 21.25 -11.05 6.68
CA LYS A 105 21.60 -10.41 5.40
C LYS A 105 20.89 -9.07 5.40
N ALA A 106 21.65 -7.98 5.70
CA ALA A 106 21.08 -6.67 5.92
C ALA A 106 20.25 -6.29 4.71
N SER A 107 18.94 -6.33 4.85
CA SER A 107 18.07 -5.88 3.79
C SER A 107 18.39 -4.41 3.55
N ASN A 108 18.77 -4.05 2.34
CA ASN A 108 18.97 -2.64 1.97
C ASN A 108 17.65 -1.84 2.05
N ARG A 109 16.56 -2.47 2.51
CA ARG A 109 15.22 -1.90 2.61
C ARG A 109 14.62 -2.19 3.97
N PHE A 110 14.16 -1.14 4.64
CA PHE A 110 13.50 -1.24 5.95
C PHE A 110 12.55 -0.05 6.19
N PHE A 111 11.83 -0.08 7.29
CA PHE A 111 10.92 1.01 7.69
C PHE A 111 11.45 1.75 8.91
N VAL A 112 11.19 3.05 8.93
CA VAL A 112 11.44 3.92 10.09
C VAL A 112 10.23 4.80 10.33
N GLU A 113 9.81 4.85 11.58
CA GLU A 113 8.85 5.83 12.05
C GLU A 113 9.56 6.83 12.96
N SER A 114 9.52 8.11 12.58
CA SER A 114 10.17 9.19 13.30
C SER A 114 9.54 10.54 12.95
N ALA A 115 9.55 11.48 13.88
CA ALA A 115 9.02 12.85 13.72
C ALA A 115 7.55 12.87 13.20
N GLY A 116 6.72 11.88 13.61
CA GLY A 116 5.33 11.77 13.19
C GLY A 116 5.14 11.39 11.71
N CYS A 117 6.19 10.89 11.06
CA CYS A 117 6.18 10.39 9.69
C CYS A 117 6.66 8.94 9.65
N GLN A 118 6.14 8.20 8.68
CA GLN A 118 6.64 6.86 8.34
C GLN A 118 7.41 6.93 7.03
N PHE A 119 8.52 6.22 6.98
CA PHE A 119 9.39 6.18 5.81
C PHE A 119 9.75 4.74 5.44
N ARG A 120 9.63 4.42 4.16
CA ARG A 120 10.30 3.28 3.56
C ARG A 120 11.71 3.72 3.19
N VAL A 121 12.69 3.10 3.80
CA VAL A 121 14.11 3.43 3.65
C VAL A 121 14.76 2.48 2.66
N GLN A 122 15.54 3.03 1.74
CA GLN A 122 16.42 2.30 0.84
C GLN A 122 17.86 2.76 1.11
N LYS A 123 18.71 1.84 1.56
CA LYS A 123 20.16 2.05 1.64
C LYS A 123 20.77 1.97 0.24
N ILE A 124 21.64 2.91 -0.07
CA ILE A 124 22.36 2.99 -1.33
C ILE A 124 23.86 3.00 -1.01
N ASN A 125 24.58 1.97 -1.45
CA ASN A 125 26.03 1.90 -1.36
C ASN A 125 26.63 2.55 -2.61
N ALA A 126 26.87 3.85 -2.56
CA ALA A 126 27.48 4.60 -3.65
C ALA A 126 29.01 4.59 -3.56
N ILE A 127 29.70 4.85 -4.67
CA ILE A 127 31.18 4.93 -4.72
C ILE A 127 31.73 5.94 -3.70
N ARG A 128 30.98 7.01 -3.40
CA ARG A 128 31.39 8.07 -2.48
C ARG A 128 30.99 7.83 -1.02
N GLY A 129 30.34 6.70 -0.72
CA GLY A 129 29.88 6.34 0.62
C GLY A 129 28.41 5.95 0.67
N GLU A 130 27.92 5.68 1.86
CA GLU A 130 26.53 5.31 2.09
C GLU A 130 25.60 6.51 1.98
N SER A 131 24.44 6.29 1.37
CA SER A 131 23.35 7.24 1.28
C SER A 131 22.03 6.53 1.55
N PHE A 132 21.04 7.26 2.00
CA PHE A 132 19.70 6.74 2.24
C PHE A 132 18.66 7.56 1.49
N THR A 133 17.76 6.86 0.81
CA THR A 133 16.53 7.43 0.26
C THR A 133 15.36 6.98 1.08
N LEU A 134 14.61 7.92 1.62
CA LEU A 134 13.46 7.70 2.47
C LEU A 134 12.20 8.15 1.74
N ARG A 135 11.42 7.21 1.23
CA ARG A 135 10.11 7.51 0.68
C ARG A 135 9.10 7.66 1.80
N ARG A 136 8.49 8.83 1.88
CA ARG A 136 7.41 9.04 2.83
C ARG A 136 6.22 8.14 2.48
N THR A 137 5.74 7.40 3.47
CA THR A 137 4.52 6.61 3.37
C THR A 137 3.41 7.25 4.20
N MET A 138 2.18 7.15 3.74
CA MET A 138 1.03 7.67 4.45
C MET A 138 0.09 6.52 4.79
N GLN A 139 -0.48 6.55 5.99
CA GLN A 139 -1.53 5.61 6.36
C GLN A 139 -2.71 5.74 5.40
N PRO A 140 -3.30 4.62 4.97
CA PRO A 140 -4.50 4.67 4.16
C PRO A 140 -5.62 5.36 4.94
N GLN A 141 -6.42 6.11 4.23
CA GLN A 141 -7.61 6.74 4.83
C GLN A 141 -8.65 5.68 5.18
N ARG A 142 -9.53 5.98 6.14
CA ARG A 142 -10.75 5.20 6.32
C ARG A 142 -11.55 5.20 5.04
N LEU A 143 -12.20 4.10 4.72
CA LEU A 143 -12.96 3.93 3.47
C LEU A 143 -13.97 5.06 3.24
N ILE A 144 -14.59 5.54 4.34
CA ILE A 144 -15.54 6.65 4.31
C ILE A 144 -14.91 7.99 3.90
N ASN A 145 -13.61 8.16 4.10
CA ASN A 145 -12.88 9.39 3.82
C ASN A 145 -12.21 9.41 2.44
N ILE A 146 -12.31 8.33 1.66
CA ILE A 146 -11.75 8.30 0.30
C ILE A 146 -12.58 9.23 -0.59
N ALA A 147 -11.99 10.35 -0.98
CA ALA A 147 -12.64 11.32 -1.84
C ALA A 147 -12.96 10.70 -3.22
N GLY A 148 -14.18 10.91 -3.71
CA GLY A 148 -14.66 10.38 -5.00
C GLY A 148 -15.21 8.95 -4.94
N MET A 149 -15.00 8.19 -3.86
CA MET A 149 -15.61 6.87 -3.71
C MET A 149 -17.11 7.00 -3.40
N ALA A 150 -17.96 6.45 -4.26
CA ALA A 150 -19.40 6.49 -4.07
C ALA A 150 -19.84 5.72 -2.81
N GLN A 151 -20.91 6.20 -2.15
CA GLN A 151 -21.46 5.53 -0.96
C GLN A 151 -21.90 4.10 -1.26
N MET A 152 -22.45 3.87 -2.45
CA MET A 152 -22.87 2.54 -2.88
C MET A 152 -21.69 1.56 -2.98
N VAL A 153 -20.54 1.99 -3.51
CA VAL A 153 -19.33 1.16 -3.57
C VAL A 153 -18.89 0.76 -2.15
N ARG A 154 -18.86 1.70 -1.21
CA ARG A 154 -18.56 1.40 0.19
C ARG A 154 -19.53 0.40 0.81
N HIS A 155 -20.83 0.55 0.50
CA HIS A 155 -21.85 -0.35 0.99
C HIS A 155 -21.71 -1.76 0.41
N CYS A 156 -21.47 -1.90 -0.90
CA CYS A 156 -21.22 -3.20 -1.53
C CYS A 156 -19.97 -3.89 -0.96
N LEU A 157 -18.89 -3.15 -0.73
CA LEU A 157 -17.69 -3.68 -0.07
C LEU A 157 -18.01 -4.16 1.36
N TRP A 158 -18.82 -3.40 2.10
CA TRP A 158 -19.30 -3.81 3.43
C TRP A 158 -20.08 -5.13 3.37
N LEU A 159 -21.01 -5.27 2.43
CA LEU A 159 -21.81 -6.51 2.25
C LEU A 159 -20.89 -7.71 1.95
N ILE A 160 -19.88 -7.55 1.09
CA ILE A 160 -18.89 -8.61 0.81
C ILE A 160 -18.21 -9.07 2.11
N GLY A 161 -17.71 -8.14 2.93
CA GLY A 161 -17.04 -8.50 4.17
C GLY A 161 -17.96 -9.10 5.23
N ASN A 162 -19.18 -8.60 5.33
CA ASN A 162 -20.14 -8.96 6.39
C ASN A 162 -20.91 -10.26 6.10
N GLU A 163 -21.35 -10.45 4.84
CA GLU A 163 -22.25 -11.54 4.48
C GLU A 163 -21.54 -12.74 3.84
N CYS A 164 -20.29 -12.62 3.39
CA CYS A 164 -19.56 -13.73 2.83
C CYS A 164 -19.16 -14.74 3.90
N SER A 165 -19.85 -15.88 3.91
CA SER A 165 -19.50 -17.06 4.71
C SER A 165 -18.41 -17.91 4.05
N THR A 166 -18.20 -17.75 2.74
CA THR A 166 -17.15 -18.41 1.93
C THR A 166 -16.13 -17.39 1.46
N GLY A 167 -14.95 -17.83 1.07
CA GLY A 167 -13.91 -16.95 0.55
C GLY A 167 -14.36 -16.20 -0.70
N ARG A 168 -13.87 -14.98 -0.85
CA ARG A 168 -14.16 -14.10 -1.99
C ARG A 168 -12.95 -13.24 -2.32
N MET A 169 -12.86 -12.84 -3.59
CA MET A 169 -11.80 -11.95 -4.08
C MET A 169 -12.35 -10.55 -4.37
N ILE A 170 -11.68 -9.55 -3.85
CA ILE A 170 -11.82 -8.14 -4.20
C ILE A 170 -10.59 -7.76 -5.00
N LEU A 171 -10.75 -7.46 -6.29
CA LEU A 171 -9.68 -7.12 -7.21
C LEU A 171 -9.69 -5.61 -7.51
N ILE A 172 -8.59 -4.93 -7.21
CA ILE A 172 -8.44 -3.50 -7.47
C ILE A 172 -7.46 -3.31 -8.63
N ALA A 173 -7.93 -2.70 -9.71
CA ALA A 173 -7.19 -2.50 -10.94
C ALA A 173 -6.88 -1.02 -11.19
N GLY A 174 -5.88 -0.75 -12.00
CA GLY A 174 -5.49 0.60 -12.45
C GLY A 174 -4.00 0.68 -12.72
N LYS A 175 -3.55 1.79 -13.32
CA LYS A 175 -2.14 2.05 -13.61
C LYS A 175 -1.32 2.20 -12.32
N THR A 176 0.00 2.26 -12.46
CA THR A 176 0.92 2.55 -11.33
C THR A 176 0.57 3.91 -10.71
N SER A 177 0.71 4.03 -9.39
CA SER A 177 0.45 5.26 -8.62
C SER A 177 -1.01 5.76 -8.63
N GLN A 178 -1.96 4.89 -8.94
CA GLN A 178 -3.39 5.22 -8.87
C GLN A 178 -4.01 4.94 -7.49
N GLY A 179 -3.20 4.66 -6.45
CA GLY A 179 -3.67 4.45 -5.09
C GLY A 179 -4.32 3.09 -4.83
N LYS A 180 -4.10 2.07 -5.68
CA LYS A 180 -4.68 0.72 -5.54
C LYS A 180 -4.39 0.09 -4.18
N SER A 181 -3.10 0.02 -3.79
CA SER A 181 -2.67 -0.54 -2.50
C SER A 181 -3.31 0.21 -1.33
N ALA A 182 -3.36 1.55 -1.40
CA ALA A 182 -4.01 2.35 -0.36
C ALA A 182 -5.50 2.03 -0.24
N THR A 183 -6.23 1.89 -1.36
CA THR A 183 -7.64 1.47 -1.35
C THR A 183 -7.81 0.05 -0.80
N GLY A 184 -6.94 -0.90 -1.18
CA GLY A 184 -6.95 -2.26 -0.65
C GLY A 184 -6.77 -2.29 0.86
N PHE A 185 -5.79 -1.56 1.38
CA PHE A 185 -5.59 -1.43 2.83
C PHE A 185 -6.71 -0.66 3.53
N SER A 186 -7.35 0.31 2.87
CA SER A 186 -8.54 0.95 3.42
C SER A 186 -9.69 -0.02 3.61
N ILE A 187 -9.91 -0.94 2.66
CA ILE A 187 -10.92 -2.01 2.76
C ILE A 187 -10.56 -2.97 3.90
N LEU A 188 -9.33 -3.46 3.92
CA LEU A 188 -8.83 -4.36 4.96
C LEU A 188 -8.96 -3.74 6.37
N GLN A 189 -8.54 -2.50 6.52
CA GLN A 189 -8.66 -1.74 7.75
C GLN A 189 -10.11 -1.61 8.20
N GLU A 190 -11.03 -1.32 7.28
CA GLU A 190 -12.47 -1.22 7.58
C GLU A 190 -13.03 -2.55 8.11
N TYR A 191 -12.63 -3.69 7.52
CA TYR A 191 -13.02 -5.01 7.99
C TYR A 191 -12.44 -5.32 9.36
N LEU A 192 -11.15 -5.05 9.58
CA LEU A 192 -10.50 -5.27 10.87
C LEU A 192 -11.09 -4.41 11.99
N ILE A 193 -11.48 -3.16 11.70
CA ILE A 193 -12.07 -2.26 12.68
C ILE A 193 -13.46 -2.71 13.10
N ASN A 194 -14.30 -3.11 12.14
CA ASN A 194 -15.73 -3.30 12.38
C ASN A 194 -16.13 -4.77 12.51
N LEU A 195 -15.45 -5.68 11.80
CA LEU A 195 -15.75 -7.11 11.81
C LEU A 195 -14.71 -7.93 12.60
N GLY A 196 -13.58 -7.30 12.93
CA GLY A 196 -12.51 -7.93 13.70
C GLY A 196 -11.80 -9.06 12.96
N ASN A 197 -11.28 -10.04 13.73
CA ASN A 197 -10.58 -11.22 13.27
C ASN A 197 -9.14 -10.94 12.81
N ILE A 198 -8.47 -11.94 12.25
CA ILE A 198 -7.07 -11.87 11.79
C ILE A 198 -7.04 -11.49 10.31
N GLY A 199 -6.23 -10.49 10.00
CA GLY A 199 -5.78 -10.15 8.66
C GLY A 199 -4.31 -10.46 8.48
N VAL A 200 -3.93 -10.90 7.28
CA VAL A 200 -2.53 -11.07 6.88
C VAL A 200 -2.32 -10.33 5.57
N SER A 201 -1.25 -9.54 5.47
CA SER A 201 -0.78 -9.06 4.16
C SER A 201 0.48 -9.78 3.73
N VAL A 202 0.59 -10.05 2.43
CA VAL A 202 1.78 -10.60 1.77
C VAL A 202 2.17 -9.64 0.66
N GLU A 203 3.32 -8.99 0.81
CA GLU A 203 3.73 -7.86 -0.03
C GLU A 203 5.19 -8.00 -0.49
N ASP A 204 5.46 -7.55 -1.71
CA ASP A 204 6.81 -7.52 -2.29
C ASP A 204 7.07 -6.18 -3.03
N PRO A 205 7.77 -5.25 -2.38
CA PRO A 205 7.99 -5.12 -0.93
C PRO A 205 6.76 -4.54 -0.20
N VAL A 206 6.78 -4.54 1.12
CA VAL A 206 5.81 -3.75 1.92
C VAL A 206 5.92 -2.28 1.52
N GLU A 207 4.79 -1.65 1.17
CA GLU A 207 4.76 -0.24 0.74
C GLU A 207 4.31 0.70 1.85
N ILE A 208 3.39 0.25 2.69
CA ILE A 208 2.75 1.04 3.76
C ILE A 208 2.81 0.23 5.03
N LEU A 209 3.42 0.77 6.08
CA LEU A 209 3.41 0.12 7.39
C LEU A 209 2.08 0.40 8.09
N MET A 210 1.30 -0.64 8.34
CA MET A 210 -0.01 -0.57 8.95
C MET A 210 0.06 -0.81 10.47
N PRO A 211 -0.91 -0.27 11.26
CA PRO A 211 -1.04 -0.67 12.65
C PRO A 211 -1.30 -2.17 12.79
N GLU A 212 -0.90 -2.73 13.92
CA GLU A 212 -1.11 -4.16 14.19
C GLU A 212 -2.52 -4.46 14.73
N TRP A 213 -3.12 -3.53 15.47
CA TRP A 213 -4.39 -3.73 16.15
C TRP A 213 -5.44 -2.73 15.71
N TYR A 214 -6.69 -3.21 15.58
CA TYR A 214 -7.80 -2.46 15.04
C TYR A 214 -9.07 -2.62 15.89
N GLY A 215 -9.93 -1.62 15.76
CA GLY A 215 -11.23 -1.60 16.37
C GLY A 215 -11.24 -1.34 17.89
N LYS A 216 -12.42 -1.08 18.40
CA LYS A 216 -12.63 -0.96 19.84
C LYS A 216 -12.35 -2.32 20.50
N ASN A 217 -11.63 -2.32 21.60
CA ASN A 217 -11.22 -3.53 22.31
C ASN A 217 -10.27 -4.45 21.52
N ARG A 218 -9.57 -3.94 20.49
CA ARG A 218 -8.56 -4.69 19.71
C ARG A 218 -9.13 -5.97 19.11
N ILE A 219 -10.31 -5.90 18.49
CA ILE A 219 -11.00 -7.05 17.90
C ILE A 219 -10.37 -7.54 16.58
N GLY A 220 -9.60 -6.68 15.91
CA GLY A 220 -8.88 -6.97 14.66
C GLY A 220 -7.38 -6.97 14.86
N ARG A 221 -6.67 -7.94 14.27
CA ARG A 221 -5.22 -8.04 14.26
C ARG A 221 -4.72 -8.13 12.82
N LEU A 222 -3.69 -7.36 12.46
CA LEU A 222 -3.00 -7.47 11.17
C LEU A 222 -1.56 -7.96 11.36
N TYR A 223 -1.18 -8.96 10.56
CA TYR A 223 0.20 -9.39 10.37
C TYR A 223 0.65 -9.01 8.96
N GLN A 224 1.63 -8.13 8.85
CA GLN A 224 2.23 -7.77 7.56
C GLN A 224 3.47 -8.62 7.32
N LYS A 225 3.51 -9.31 6.18
CA LYS A 225 4.62 -10.15 5.75
C LYS A 225 5.24 -9.59 4.49
N GLN A 226 6.54 -9.38 4.52
CA GLN A 226 7.32 -9.12 3.32
C GLN A 226 7.77 -10.44 2.72
N VAL A 227 7.65 -10.56 1.40
CA VAL A 227 8.22 -11.69 0.65
C VAL A 227 9.74 -11.60 0.72
N ILE A 228 10.38 -12.73 1.03
CA ILE A 228 11.83 -12.86 1.13
C ILE A 228 12.29 -13.76 -0.03
N ASP A 229 13.40 -13.40 -0.65
CA ASP A 229 14.04 -14.15 -1.75
C ASP A 229 13.06 -14.47 -2.91
N ASP A 230 12.12 -13.57 -3.21
CA ASP A 230 11.06 -13.72 -4.23
C ASP A 230 10.16 -14.96 -4.06
N ASP A 231 10.16 -15.61 -2.87
CA ASP A 231 9.33 -16.80 -2.59
C ASP A 231 7.92 -16.42 -2.10
N MET A 232 7.12 -15.90 -3.01
CA MET A 232 5.70 -15.60 -2.78
C MET A 232 4.92 -16.83 -2.33
N ALA A 233 5.27 -18.02 -2.85
CA ALA A 233 4.56 -19.25 -2.53
C ALA A 233 4.76 -19.67 -1.06
N SER A 234 5.96 -19.54 -0.52
CA SER A 234 6.23 -19.80 0.89
C SER A 234 5.49 -18.82 1.77
N ALA A 235 5.61 -17.51 1.48
CA ALA A 235 4.95 -16.47 2.24
C ALA A 235 3.42 -16.66 2.28
N MET A 236 2.80 -17.05 1.17
CA MET A 236 1.36 -17.33 1.09
C MET A 236 0.97 -18.62 1.82
N ARG A 237 1.77 -19.71 1.73
CA ARG A 237 1.50 -20.93 2.50
C ARG A 237 1.49 -20.66 4.00
N ASP A 238 2.41 -19.84 4.47
CA ASP A 238 2.48 -19.47 5.88
C ASP A 238 1.33 -18.55 6.27
N ALA A 239 0.94 -17.60 5.38
CA ALA A 239 -0.21 -16.74 5.61
C ALA A 239 -1.51 -17.54 5.79
N VAL A 240 -1.77 -18.52 4.91
CA VAL A 240 -2.98 -19.36 5.00
C VAL A 240 -2.98 -20.24 6.27
N ARG A 241 -1.82 -20.72 6.73
CA ARG A 241 -1.70 -21.50 7.96
C ARG A 241 -2.06 -20.73 9.23
N GLU A 242 -1.96 -19.41 9.20
CA GLU A 242 -2.38 -18.53 10.29
C GLU A 242 -3.91 -18.41 10.40
N THR A 243 -4.65 -19.09 9.51
CA THR A 243 -6.12 -19.12 9.46
C THR A 243 -6.77 -17.72 9.50
N PRO A 244 -6.26 -16.75 8.73
CA PRO A 244 -6.83 -15.41 8.72
C PRO A 244 -8.20 -15.41 8.06
N ARG A 245 -9.07 -14.49 8.46
CA ARG A 245 -10.29 -14.21 7.70
C ARG A 245 -10.00 -13.35 6.46
N TRP A 246 -9.04 -12.44 6.57
CA TRP A 246 -8.71 -11.44 5.57
C TRP A 246 -7.27 -11.62 5.08
N ILE A 247 -7.07 -11.71 3.77
CA ILE A 247 -5.73 -11.76 3.16
C ILE A 247 -5.60 -10.58 2.17
N MET A 248 -4.59 -9.75 2.36
CA MET A 248 -4.16 -8.76 1.37
C MET A 248 -2.95 -9.30 0.62
N ILE A 249 -3.07 -9.48 -0.69
CA ILE A 249 -1.94 -9.79 -1.56
C ILE A 249 -1.58 -8.51 -2.31
N GLY A 250 -0.35 -8.05 -2.19
CA GLY A 250 0.07 -6.76 -2.74
C GLY A 250 -0.31 -6.59 -4.21
N GLU A 251 0.06 -7.55 -5.06
CA GLU A 251 -0.25 -7.51 -6.49
C GLU A 251 -0.23 -8.90 -7.13
N ILE A 252 -1.16 -9.15 -8.07
CA ILE A 252 -1.12 -10.29 -8.99
C ILE A 252 -0.31 -9.89 -10.24
N ARG A 253 0.92 -10.43 -10.35
CA ARG A 253 1.87 -10.13 -11.44
C ARG A 253 2.03 -11.28 -12.42
N ASP A 254 1.89 -12.52 -11.94
CA ASP A 254 2.21 -13.74 -12.66
C ASP A 254 1.21 -14.87 -12.35
N ALA A 255 1.39 -16.01 -13.00
CA ALA A 255 0.53 -17.18 -12.84
C ALA A 255 0.56 -17.72 -11.40
N GLN A 256 1.71 -17.69 -10.74
CA GLN A 256 1.86 -18.20 -9.39
C GLN A 256 1.05 -17.38 -8.38
N SER A 257 1.20 -16.04 -8.41
CA SER A 257 0.44 -15.14 -7.54
C SER A 257 -1.07 -15.20 -7.81
N ALA A 258 -1.48 -15.36 -9.08
CA ALA A 258 -2.89 -15.56 -9.44
C ALA A 258 -3.47 -16.85 -8.85
N GLN A 259 -2.77 -17.97 -9.01
CA GLN A 259 -3.21 -19.27 -8.48
C GLN A 259 -3.28 -19.27 -6.96
N LEU A 260 -2.30 -18.67 -6.28
CA LEU A 260 -2.27 -18.56 -4.82
C LEU A 260 -3.44 -17.72 -4.29
N ALA A 261 -3.74 -16.60 -4.94
CA ALA A 261 -4.88 -15.76 -4.59
C ALA A 261 -6.22 -16.49 -4.75
N ILE A 262 -6.39 -17.23 -5.85
CA ILE A 262 -7.60 -18.02 -6.11
C ILE A 262 -7.74 -19.16 -5.10
N ASN A 263 -6.65 -19.87 -4.82
CA ASN A 263 -6.67 -20.97 -3.84
C ASN A 263 -7.00 -20.47 -2.43
N ALA A 264 -6.51 -19.30 -2.03
CA ALA A 264 -6.88 -18.70 -0.76
C ALA A 264 -8.39 -18.40 -0.70
N CYS A 265 -9.00 -17.93 -1.78
CA CYS A 265 -10.45 -17.72 -1.85
C CYS A 265 -11.22 -19.03 -1.66
N ILE A 266 -10.82 -20.13 -2.32
CA ILE A 266 -11.51 -21.43 -2.18
C ILE A 266 -11.41 -21.93 -0.74
N ASN A 267 -10.28 -21.70 -0.08
CA ASN A 267 -10.06 -22.10 1.30
C ASN A 267 -10.83 -21.24 2.32
N GLY A 268 -11.69 -20.33 1.87
CA GLY A 268 -12.60 -19.57 2.73
C GLY A 268 -12.11 -18.19 3.15
N HIS A 269 -10.96 -17.73 2.65
CA HIS A 269 -10.44 -16.40 2.97
C HIS A 269 -11.05 -15.32 2.06
N VAL A 270 -11.32 -14.15 2.60
CA VAL A 270 -11.60 -12.98 1.77
C VAL A 270 -10.26 -12.36 1.35
N VAL A 271 -9.98 -12.42 0.05
CA VAL A 271 -8.74 -11.95 -0.55
C VAL A 271 -8.94 -10.58 -1.16
N ILE A 272 -8.13 -9.62 -0.75
CA ILE A 272 -8.03 -8.28 -1.36
C ILE A 272 -6.71 -8.25 -2.11
N THR A 273 -6.74 -7.87 -3.39
CA THR A 273 -5.51 -7.84 -4.19
C THR A 273 -5.56 -6.77 -5.26
N THR A 274 -4.39 -6.45 -5.84
CA THR A 274 -4.29 -5.45 -6.91
C THR A 274 -3.76 -6.06 -8.20
N THR A 275 -4.03 -5.40 -9.32
CA THR A 275 -3.43 -5.73 -10.63
C THR A 275 -3.31 -4.48 -11.49
N HIS A 276 -2.49 -4.55 -12.54
CA HIS A 276 -2.41 -3.51 -13.55
C HIS A 276 -3.37 -3.81 -14.69
N ALA A 277 -4.34 -2.93 -14.92
CA ALA A 277 -5.27 -3.00 -16.05
C ALA A 277 -5.84 -1.61 -16.36
N GLY A 278 -6.33 -1.42 -17.57
CA GLY A 278 -6.92 -0.16 -18.04
C GLY A 278 -8.40 -0.02 -17.76
N ASP A 279 -9.12 -1.13 -17.53
CA ASP A 279 -10.53 -1.15 -17.12
C ASP A 279 -10.85 -2.43 -16.32
N THR A 280 -12.12 -2.57 -15.89
CA THR A 280 -12.58 -3.74 -15.11
C THR A 280 -12.53 -5.04 -15.91
N LEU A 281 -12.84 -5.04 -17.20
CA LEU A 281 -12.85 -6.24 -18.04
C LEU A 281 -11.42 -6.71 -18.37
N GLU A 282 -10.53 -5.77 -18.63
CA GLU A 282 -9.10 -6.09 -18.78
C GLU A 282 -8.53 -6.71 -17.51
N ALA A 283 -8.93 -6.22 -16.33
CA ALA A 283 -8.50 -6.79 -15.05
C ALA A 283 -8.96 -8.24 -14.90
N VAL A 284 -10.22 -8.54 -15.22
CA VAL A 284 -10.75 -9.91 -15.22
C VAL A 284 -9.98 -10.79 -16.20
N ASN A 285 -9.82 -10.34 -17.45
CA ASN A 285 -9.08 -11.09 -18.49
C ASN A 285 -7.64 -11.36 -18.08
N ARG A 286 -6.96 -10.39 -17.48
CA ARG A 286 -5.58 -10.54 -17.02
C ARG A 286 -5.44 -11.63 -15.97
N VAL A 287 -6.25 -11.57 -14.91
CA VAL A 287 -6.22 -12.58 -13.84
C VAL A 287 -6.62 -13.95 -14.37
N LEU A 288 -7.65 -14.01 -15.22
CA LEU A 288 -8.11 -15.24 -15.87
C LEU A 288 -6.99 -15.88 -16.72
N SER A 289 -6.33 -15.09 -17.56
CA SER A 289 -5.21 -15.55 -18.40
C SER A 289 -4.04 -16.08 -17.57
N LEU A 290 -3.66 -15.34 -16.52
CA LEU A 290 -2.58 -15.76 -15.61
C LEU A 290 -2.94 -17.06 -14.87
N ALA A 291 -4.14 -17.15 -14.33
CA ALA A 291 -4.59 -18.30 -13.55
C ALA A 291 -4.70 -19.58 -14.40
N SER A 292 -5.14 -19.44 -15.64
CA SER A 292 -5.42 -20.56 -16.55
C SER A 292 -4.25 -20.95 -17.44
N ASN A 293 -3.10 -20.26 -17.35
CA ASN A 293 -1.99 -20.40 -18.32
C ASN A 293 -2.46 -20.32 -19.77
N GLY A 294 -3.43 -19.44 -20.05
CA GLY A 294 -4.04 -19.26 -21.37
C GLY A 294 -5.13 -20.28 -21.75
N ASN A 295 -5.39 -21.29 -20.93
CA ASN A 295 -6.49 -22.26 -21.16
C ASN A 295 -7.78 -21.81 -20.48
N LEU A 296 -8.64 -21.09 -21.17
CA LEU A 296 -9.85 -20.46 -20.67
C LEU A 296 -10.93 -21.44 -20.16
N ASN A 297 -10.86 -22.72 -20.52
CA ASN A 297 -11.77 -23.76 -20.04
C ASN A 297 -11.17 -24.59 -18.88
N SER A 298 -10.14 -24.05 -18.22
CA SER A 298 -9.47 -24.74 -17.13
C SER A 298 -10.30 -24.73 -15.84
N GLN A 299 -10.03 -25.68 -14.95
CA GLN A 299 -10.60 -25.66 -13.61
C GLN A 299 -10.29 -24.35 -12.86
N GLN A 300 -9.13 -23.77 -13.10
CA GLN A 300 -8.73 -22.49 -12.53
C GLN A 300 -9.62 -21.33 -12.98
N ALA A 301 -10.04 -21.31 -14.23
CA ALA A 301 -10.98 -20.31 -14.75
C ALA A 301 -12.35 -20.40 -14.05
N GLN A 302 -12.88 -21.61 -13.90
CA GLN A 302 -14.11 -21.84 -13.17
C GLN A 302 -13.99 -21.42 -11.70
N THR A 303 -12.89 -21.79 -11.08
CA THR A 303 -12.60 -21.45 -9.68
C THR A 303 -12.48 -19.94 -9.46
N PHE A 304 -11.79 -19.24 -10.36
CA PHE A 304 -11.72 -17.78 -10.33
C PHE A 304 -13.10 -17.15 -10.49
N ALA A 305 -13.89 -17.60 -11.45
CA ALA A 305 -15.26 -17.12 -11.66
C ALA A 305 -16.15 -17.30 -10.42
N MET A 306 -16.00 -18.39 -9.69
CA MET A 306 -16.72 -18.63 -8.44
C MET A 306 -16.24 -17.76 -7.29
N GLY A 307 -14.93 -17.50 -7.21
CA GLY A 307 -14.29 -16.78 -6.12
C GLY A 307 -14.42 -15.26 -6.19
N ILE A 308 -14.55 -14.68 -7.38
CA ILE A 308 -14.56 -13.21 -7.51
C ILE A 308 -15.85 -12.60 -6.96
N ALA A 309 -15.72 -11.55 -6.15
CA ALA A 309 -16.84 -10.78 -5.61
C ALA A 309 -16.95 -9.39 -6.20
N CYS A 310 -15.82 -8.74 -6.46
CA CYS A 310 -15.84 -7.47 -7.17
C CYS A 310 -14.51 -7.16 -7.87
N VAL A 311 -14.62 -6.32 -8.90
CA VAL A 311 -13.50 -5.66 -9.57
C VAL A 311 -13.72 -4.17 -9.50
N ILE A 312 -12.71 -3.43 -9.06
CA ILE A 312 -12.72 -1.97 -9.00
C ILE A 312 -11.56 -1.47 -9.85
N HIS A 313 -11.84 -0.87 -11.01
CA HIS A 313 -10.83 -0.13 -11.73
C HIS A 313 -10.79 1.30 -11.19
N GLN A 314 -9.61 1.79 -10.86
CA GLN A 314 -9.42 3.07 -10.17
C GLN A 314 -8.45 3.98 -10.93
N THR A 315 -8.86 5.23 -11.08
CA THR A 315 -8.01 6.34 -11.53
C THR A 315 -8.00 7.43 -10.48
N LEU A 316 -6.82 7.94 -10.14
CA LEU A 316 -6.64 9.04 -9.20
C LEU A 316 -6.54 10.35 -9.97
N LEU A 317 -7.49 11.24 -9.78
CA LEU A 317 -7.60 12.53 -10.46
C LEU A 317 -7.30 13.68 -9.50
N GLN A 318 -6.78 14.79 -10.03
CA GLN A 318 -6.62 16.03 -9.29
C GLN A 318 -7.99 16.69 -9.10
N ASN A 319 -8.25 17.25 -7.92
CA ASN A 319 -9.44 18.05 -7.70
C ASN A 319 -9.45 19.28 -8.63
N PRO A 320 -10.61 19.75 -9.08
CA PRO A 320 -10.73 20.93 -9.94
C PRO A 320 -10.15 22.22 -9.34
N ASP A 321 -10.16 22.32 -8.00
CA ASP A 321 -9.57 23.43 -7.24
C ASP A 321 -8.04 23.33 -7.11
N GLY A 322 -7.43 22.27 -7.63
CA GLY A 322 -6.00 21.99 -7.53
C GLY A 322 -5.56 21.44 -6.17
N ILE A 323 -6.45 21.36 -5.18
CA ILE A 323 -6.13 20.92 -3.82
C ILE A 323 -6.56 19.47 -3.60
N GLY A 324 -5.58 18.58 -3.42
CA GLY A 324 -5.83 17.16 -3.16
C GLY A 324 -6.26 16.38 -4.40
N LYS A 325 -6.57 15.10 -4.19
CA LYS A 325 -6.94 14.15 -5.25
C LYS A 325 -8.18 13.38 -4.85
N TYR A 326 -8.93 12.90 -5.85
CA TYR A 326 -10.07 12.02 -5.66
C TYR A 326 -9.98 10.80 -6.58
N VAL A 327 -10.64 9.71 -6.20
CA VAL A 327 -10.71 8.51 -7.03
C VAL A 327 -11.92 8.58 -7.96
N LYS A 328 -11.70 8.22 -9.24
CA LYS A 328 -12.76 7.84 -10.16
C LYS A 328 -12.72 6.33 -10.31
N GLN A 329 -13.85 5.68 -10.13
CA GLN A 329 -13.92 4.21 -10.12
C GLN A 329 -14.95 3.72 -11.13
N GLU A 330 -14.62 2.63 -11.81
CA GLU A 330 -15.52 1.75 -12.57
C GLU A 330 -15.59 0.43 -11.81
N CYS A 331 -16.78 -0.03 -11.48
CA CYS A 331 -16.99 -1.18 -10.61
C CYS A 331 -17.78 -2.28 -11.30
N LEU A 332 -17.44 -3.52 -10.97
CA LEU A 332 -18.20 -4.72 -11.34
C LEU A 332 -18.31 -5.61 -10.11
N PHE A 333 -19.54 -5.81 -9.64
CA PHE A 333 -19.85 -6.65 -8.49
C PHE A 333 -20.52 -7.94 -8.92
N PHE A 334 -20.29 -9.02 -8.16
CA PHE A 334 -20.87 -10.34 -8.39
C PHE A 334 -21.58 -10.79 -7.11
N GLY A 335 -22.88 -10.95 -7.15
CA GLY A 335 -23.65 -11.52 -6.06
C GLY A 335 -23.36 -13.01 -5.85
N SER A 336 -23.88 -13.59 -4.78
CA SER A 336 -23.67 -15.00 -4.47
C SER A 336 -24.38 -15.95 -5.46
N GLU A 337 -25.44 -15.49 -6.11
CA GLU A 337 -26.32 -16.29 -6.98
C GLU A 337 -26.17 -15.96 -8.47
N ASP A 338 -25.17 -15.14 -8.85
CA ASP A 338 -24.95 -14.66 -10.22
C ASP A 338 -24.32 -15.72 -11.13
N ALA A 339 -25.10 -16.71 -11.54
CA ALA A 339 -24.62 -17.79 -12.40
C ALA A 339 -24.20 -17.29 -13.81
N GLY A 340 -24.99 -16.41 -14.43
CA GLY A 340 -24.73 -15.92 -15.79
C GLY A 340 -23.41 -15.14 -15.94
N PRO A 341 -23.18 -14.07 -15.18
CA PRO A 341 -21.91 -13.34 -15.20
C PRO A 341 -20.69 -14.21 -14.87
N ARG A 342 -20.83 -15.15 -13.95
CA ARG A 342 -19.76 -16.09 -13.59
C ARG A 342 -19.45 -17.08 -14.71
N ASP A 343 -20.47 -17.57 -15.41
CA ASP A 343 -20.31 -18.45 -16.60
C ASP A 343 -19.58 -17.70 -17.73
N MET A 344 -19.87 -16.41 -17.93
CA MET A 344 -19.13 -15.57 -18.90
C MET A 344 -17.63 -15.52 -18.59
N ILE A 345 -17.24 -15.45 -17.31
CA ILE A 345 -15.83 -15.51 -16.92
C ILE A 345 -15.28 -16.92 -17.14
N ALA A 346 -15.97 -17.95 -16.65
CA ALA A 346 -15.54 -19.33 -16.70
C ALA A 346 -15.35 -19.84 -18.14
N THR A 347 -16.11 -19.29 -19.10
CA THR A 347 -16.05 -19.63 -20.53
C THR A 347 -15.24 -18.63 -21.37
N GLY A 348 -14.57 -17.66 -20.75
CA GLY A 348 -13.75 -16.65 -21.44
C GLY A 348 -14.52 -15.59 -22.21
N LYS A 349 -15.85 -15.51 -22.03
CA LYS A 349 -16.72 -14.53 -22.70
C LYS A 349 -16.78 -13.18 -21.95
N VAL A 350 -15.66 -12.75 -21.37
CA VAL A 350 -15.57 -11.57 -20.49
C VAL A 350 -16.09 -10.29 -21.15
N ALA A 351 -15.94 -10.13 -22.47
CA ALA A 351 -16.45 -8.97 -23.19
C ALA A 351 -17.98 -8.77 -23.04
N GLN A 352 -18.74 -9.85 -22.81
CA GLN A 352 -20.19 -9.78 -22.63
C GLN A 352 -20.59 -9.15 -21.27
N LEU A 353 -19.65 -9.02 -20.32
CA LEU A 353 -19.88 -8.33 -19.05
C LEU A 353 -20.02 -6.81 -19.22
N ARG A 354 -19.69 -6.22 -20.39
CA ARG A 354 -19.72 -4.75 -20.61
C ARG A 354 -21.07 -4.14 -20.25
N SER A 355 -22.16 -4.73 -20.68
CA SER A 355 -23.52 -4.25 -20.37
C SER A 355 -23.85 -4.30 -18.88
N ILE A 356 -23.30 -5.28 -18.15
CA ILE A 356 -23.46 -5.38 -16.70
C ILE A 356 -22.67 -4.28 -16.00
N VAL A 357 -21.41 -4.05 -16.43
CA VAL A 357 -20.58 -2.96 -15.92
C VAL A 357 -21.28 -1.61 -16.09
N GLU A 358 -21.77 -1.31 -17.31
CA GLU A 358 -22.46 -0.05 -17.60
C GLU A 358 -23.72 0.12 -16.73
N ARG A 359 -24.54 -0.93 -16.60
CA ARG A 359 -25.72 -0.92 -15.76
C ARG A 359 -25.40 -0.69 -14.30
N GLN A 360 -24.42 -1.41 -13.73
CA GLN A 360 -24.04 -1.27 -12.33
C GLN A 360 -23.48 0.12 -12.04
N ASN A 361 -22.62 0.66 -12.90
CA ASN A 361 -22.07 2.00 -12.70
C ASN A 361 -23.16 3.09 -12.80
N SER A 362 -24.14 2.96 -13.69
CA SER A 362 -25.32 3.83 -13.70
C SER A 362 -26.13 3.75 -12.40
N LEU A 363 -26.29 2.56 -11.82
CA LEU A 363 -26.95 2.41 -10.52
C LEU A 363 -26.15 3.04 -9.37
N ILE A 364 -24.83 2.92 -9.41
CA ILE A 364 -23.92 3.54 -8.44
C ILE A 364 -24.05 5.07 -8.49
N GLU A 365 -24.02 5.65 -9.67
CA GLU A 365 -24.18 7.09 -9.88
C GLU A 365 -25.56 7.61 -9.40
N ASN A 366 -26.61 6.82 -9.56
CA ASN A 366 -27.95 7.14 -9.11
C ASN A 366 -28.24 6.79 -7.64
N GLY A 367 -27.24 6.31 -6.90
CA GLY A 367 -27.34 6.01 -5.47
C GLY A 367 -28.30 4.86 -5.11
N LYS A 368 -28.57 3.94 -6.04
CA LYS A 368 -29.43 2.78 -5.79
C LYS A 368 -28.64 1.68 -5.08
N LEU A 369 -28.94 1.46 -3.81
CA LEU A 369 -28.22 0.56 -2.92
C LEU A 369 -28.85 -0.84 -2.92
N PRO A 370 -28.06 -1.92 -3.17
CA PRO A 370 -28.51 -3.27 -2.89
C PRO A 370 -28.64 -3.47 -1.36
N THR A 371 -29.57 -4.30 -0.93
CA THR A 371 -29.79 -4.57 0.49
C THR A 371 -29.05 -5.80 0.99
N LYS A 372 -28.65 -6.69 0.08
CA LYS A 372 -27.95 -7.95 0.38
C LYS A 372 -26.89 -8.24 -0.67
N PHE A 373 -25.88 -9.02 -0.30
CA PHE A 373 -24.82 -9.42 -1.21
C PHE A 373 -25.36 -10.17 -2.46
N LYS A 374 -26.41 -10.96 -2.31
CA LYS A 374 -27.03 -11.68 -3.44
C LYS A 374 -27.71 -10.76 -4.48
N ASP A 375 -28.03 -9.54 -4.12
CA ASP A 375 -28.78 -8.58 -4.95
C ASP A 375 -27.87 -7.63 -5.73
N MET A 376 -26.57 -7.92 -5.85
CA MET A 376 -25.58 -7.02 -6.45
C MET A 376 -25.60 -6.96 -7.97
N VAL A 377 -26.31 -7.85 -8.69
CA VAL A 377 -26.37 -7.87 -10.17
C VAL A 377 -27.73 -7.52 -10.73
#